data_0041cfaa827803cd36b7b8d544e9b05f
#
_entry.id   0041cfaa827803cd36b7b8d544e9b05f
#
_cell.length_a   1.000
_cell.length_b   1.000
_cell.length_c   1.000
_cell.angle_alpha   90.00
_cell.angle_beta   90.00
_cell.angle_gamma   90.00
#
_symmetry.space_group_name_H-M   'P 1'
#
loop_
_entity.id
_entity.type
_entity.pdbx_description
1 polymer ?
#
loop_
_entity_poly.entity_id
_entity_poly.type
_entity_poly.pdbx_seq_one_letter_code
_entity_poly.pdbx_strand_id
1 'polypeptide(L)'
;MVFIVLAVITRWSLAWMSPVPGNGRWLSMLYRKLIFLIIIAFSASLSTRSAIAESIERILFNGRIFTANSEQPFAQAMAIKDGYIFAVGSDEEILAYKTANTELLDLQNKWVLPGLIDAHSHAIIGALAELSPNLQDEVVDLATLKQRIEGWFKQSGHGSGQPFVVFGANPALWSDPQILADIFNKNRWKTQPLLLMGSDLHTAWANGAMLNIAGIDDAYVQNLSDHQRHIIGVTSKGSPDGVLIDAGVDLVTVHLPKPDDEMLLKAGQYAVHMNNSYGITGWMDPAANAGPGEALFSRKPASLGTGISPAYKLLAEKGQLTAHVAALLVASPLSDVADLERLDTVRQQFAAVPNLTMPGIKIFADGVLEFPAQSAALLGHYKNSGKQGEMLLTAEGLKNLVDAADEKGMLVHIHALGDRAVKQSLDAFEVARKKRNSGIAHSITHLQLVDPNDYPRFAALNIMPVMQLHWAEMDNYLLDLVKPFINETDFWGQYPARSLQKNGAVIAGASDWPISTANPWEAMHHAMTRDGPDGGLNKAERLDLNTMLLAYTIHAAKAAGIDDKAGSLAKGKQADFIIVDRDIFKVSHDSFKNTKVLQTYFAGNLVYSLN
;
A
#
# COMPACT_ATOMS: atom_id res chain seq x y z
N MET A 1 18.37 -27.73 27.83
CA MET A 1 19.48 -28.62 27.44
C MET A 1 20.49 -28.85 28.58
N VAL A 2 20.87 -27.87 29.40
CA VAL A 2 21.78 -28.00 30.54
C VAL A 2 21.26 -28.93 31.64
N PHE A 3 19.98 -28.94 31.96
CA PHE A 3 19.36 -29.82 32.96
C PHE A 3 19.36 -31.31 32.54
N ILE A 4 19.30 -31.63 31.27
CA ILE A 4 19.30 -33.01 30.76
C ILE A 4 20.71 -33.59 30.81
N VAL A 5 21.74 -32.79 30.55
CA VAL A 5 23.14 -33.22 30.61
C VAL A 5 23.59 -33.45 32.04
N LEU A 6 23.18 -32.64 33.03
CA LEU A 6 23.44 -32.87 34.45
C LEU A 6 22.73 -34.15 34.98
N ALA A 7 21.53 -34.43 34.53
CA ALA A 7 20.81 -35.63 34.94
C ALA A 7 21.39 -36.93 34.38
N VAL A 8 22.03 -36.87 33.21
CA VAL A 8 22.73 -38.01 32.58
C VAL A 8 24.06 -38.26 33.29
N ILE A 9 24.83 -37.23 33.63
CA ILE A 9 26.13 -37.37 34.32
C ILE A 9 25.92 -37.88 35.75
N THR A 10 24.88 -37.45 36.48
CA THR A 10 24.59 -37.95 37.82
C THR A 10 24.07 -39.40 37.83
N ARG A 11 23.36 -39.85 36.81
CA ARG A 11 22.93 -41.25 36.68
C ARG A 11 24.06 -42.22 36.34
N TRP A 12 25.06 -41.80 35.56
CA TRP A 12 26.22 -42.62 35.20
C TRP A 12 27.22 -42.70 36.34
N SER A 13 27.37 -41.68 37.18
CA SER A 13 28.28 -41.72 38.34
C SER A 13 27.76 -42.62 39.48
N LEU A 14 26.44 -42.83 39.61
CA LEU A 14 25.85 -43.74 40.60
C LEU A 14 25.85 -45.22 40.19
N ALA A 15 25.97 -45.54 38.89
CA ALA A 15 25.99 -46.90 38.36
C ALA A 15 27.35 -47.61 38.51
N TRP A 16 28.40 -46.88 38.83
CA TRP A 16 29.78 -47.42 38.93
C TRP A 16 30.33 -47.46 40.35
N MET A 17 29.46 -47.32 41.36
CA MET A 17 29.82 -47.44 42.78
C MET A 17 29.53 -48.85 43.35
N SER A 18 29.92 -49.92 42.66
CA SER A 18 30.02 -51.24 43.25
C SER A 18 31.41 -51.40 43.90
N PRO A 19 31.53 -51.92 45.12
CA PRO A 19 32.83 -52.02 45.80
C PRO A 19 33.69 -53.11 45.18
N VAL A 20 34.82 -52.71 44.61
CA VAL A 20 35.92 -53.62 44.23
C VAL A 20 36.83 -53.80 45.45
N PRO A 21 37.06 -55.03 45.94
CA PRO A 21 37.95 -55.24 47.04
C PRO A 21 39.38 -55.15 46.58
N GLY A 22 40.15 -54.21 47.15
CA GLY A 22 41.62 -54.13 47.01
C GLY A 22 42.11 -52.74 46.52
N ASN A 23 42.81 -52.05 47.43
CA ASN A 23 43.68 -50.87 47.25
C ASN A 23 43.16 -49.66 46.41
N GLY A 24 41.88 -49.40 46.38
CA GLY A 24 41.23 -48.32 45.55
C GLY A 24 41.23 -46.92 46.16
N ARG A 25 41.81 -46.68 47.35
CA ARG A 25 41.69 -45.33 48.00
C ARG A 25 42.40 -44.18 47.24
N TRP A 26 43.44 -44.46 46.50
CA TRP A 26 44.17 -43.44 45.74
C TRP A 26 43.49 -43.04 44.42
N LEU A 27 42.89 -43.98 43.72
CA LEU A 27 42.21 -43.71 42.48
C LEU A 27 40.88 -42.89 42.74
N SER A 28 40.18 -43.16 43.82
CA SER A 28 38.95 -42.41 44.17
C SER A 28 39.26 -40.95 44.56
N MET A 29 40.41 -40.70 45.17
CA MET A 29 40.83 -39.38 45.58
C MET A 29 41.31 -38.53 44.38
N LEU A 30 41.98 -39.13 43.41
CA LEU A 30 42.38 -38.51 42.14
C LEU A 30 41.16 -38.19 41.28
N TYR A 31 40.18 -39.08 41.20
CA TYR A 31 38.93 -38.86 40.42
C TYR A 31 38.08 -37.74 41.03
N ARG A 32 37.98 -37.68 42.37
CA ARG A 32 37.28 -36.57 43.05
C ARG A 32 37.97 -35.25 42.87
N LYS A 33 39.33 -35.20 42.86
CA LYS A 33 40.06 -33.98 42.56
C LYS A 33 39.94 -33.57 41.10
N LEU A 34 39.90 -34.53 40.16
CA LEU A 34 39.71 -34.25 38.73
C LEU A 34 38.31 -33.71 38.44
N ILE A 35 37.26 -34.30 39.03
CA ILE A 35 35.86 -33.80 38.90
C ILE A 35 35.73 -32.41 39.53
N PHE A 36 36.37 -32.15 40.68
CA PHE A 36 36.33 -30.83 41.33
C PHE A 36 37.09 -29.79 40.51
N LEU A 37 38.22 -30.15 39.87
CA LEU A 37 38.95 -29.29 38.93
C LEU A 37 38.17 -29.02 37.63
N ILE A 38 37.44 -30.00 37.10
CA ILE A 38 36.57 -29.85 35.94
C ILE A 38 35.35 -28.93 36.26
N ILE A 39 34.76 -29.08 37.47
CA ILE A 39 33.66 -28.22 37.92
C ILE A 39 34.16 -26.78 38.13
N ILE A 40 35.36 -26.59 38.73
CA ILE A 40 35.96 -25.26 38.88
C ILE A 40 36.34 -24.64 37.51
N ALA A 41 36.89 -25.42 36.58
CA ALA A 41 37.19 -24.97 35.23
C ALA A 41 35.92 -24.66 34.43
N PHE A 42 34.85 -25.43 34.61
CA PHE A 42 33.55 -25.16 33.99
C PHE A 42 32.85 -23.96 34.62
N SER A 43 32.94 -23.78 35.94
CA SER A 43 32.41 -22.60 36.65
C SER A 43 33.20 -21.34 36.29
N ALA A 44 34.55 -21.43 36.12
CA ALA A 44 35.38 -20.33 35.65
C ALA A 44 35.13 -19.99 34.18
N SER A 45 34.84 -20.97 33.32
CA SER A 45 34.46 -20.73 31.91
C SER A 45 33.05 -20.22 31.75
N LEU A 46 32.13 -20.45 32.72
CA LEU A 46 30.83 -19.79 32.76
C LEU A 46 30.89 -18.35 33.30
N SER A 47 31.85 -18.05 34.16
CA SER A 47 32.02 -16.68 34.70
C SER A 47 32.84 -15.77 33.78
N THR A 48 33.47 -16.30 32.73
CA THR A 48 34.13 -15.51 31.67
C THR A 48 33.33 -15.36 30.38
N ARG A 49 32.05 -15.73 30.36
CA ARG A 49 31.15 -15.00 29.51
C ARG A 49 31.05 -13.58 30.09
N SER A 50 32.06 -12.76 29.78
CA SER A 50 31.86 -11.31 29.78
C SER A 50 30.49 -11.09 29.21
N ALA A 51 29.57 -10.51 29.97
CA ALA A 51 28.49 -9.81 29.40
C ALA A 51 29.17 -8.84 28.42
N ILE A 52 29.20 -9.18 27.12
CA ILE A 52 29.42 -8.19 26.09
C ILE A 52 28.30 -7.22 26.40
N ALA A 53 28.68 -6.12 27.05
CA ALA A 53 27.70 -5.06 27.35
C ALA A 53 27.05 -4.78 26.00
N GLU A 54 25.77 -5.05 25.91
CA GLU A 54 25.01 -4.87 24.66
C GLU A 54 25.24 -3.43 24.24
N SER A 55 26.10 -3.20 23.23
CA SER A 55 26.48 -1.85 22.83
C SER A 55 25.30 -1.22 22.10
N ILE A 56 24.72 -0.21 22.72
CA ILE A 56 23.71 0.63 22.05
C ILE A 56 24.43 1.46 20.98
N GLU A 57 23.95 1.36 19.74
CA GLU A 57 24.52 2.07 18.60
C GLU A 57 24.23 3.56 18.65
N ARG A 58 22.96 3.91 18.88
CA ARG A 58 22.50 5.30 18.87
C ARG A 58 21.49 5.55 19.97
N ILE A 59 21.55 6.73 20.55
CA ILE A 59 20.54 7.28 21.46
C ILE A 59 20.07 8.62 20.91
N LEU A 60 18.76 8.72 20.67
CA LEU A 60 18.06 9.97 20.46
C LEU A 60 17.63 10.51 21.81
N PHE A 61 17.86 11.80 22.09
CA PHE A 61 17.49 12.41 23.36
C PHE A 61 17.07 13.87 23.19
N ASN A 62 16.56 14.49 24.24
CA ASN A 62 16.09 15.88 24.23
C ASN A 62 15.03 16.12 23.13
N GLY A 63 14.07 15.20 23.01
CA GLY A 63 13.05 15.22 21.96
C GLY A 63 11.62 15.16 22.49
N ARG A 64 10.70 15.15 21.54
CA ARG A 64 9.27 14.88 21.73
C ARG A 64 8.90 13.74 20.81
N ILE A 65 8.72 12.56 21.36
CA ILE A 65 8.51 11.35 20.60
C ILE A 65 7.04 10.93 20.71
N PHE A 66 6.31 10.94 19.60
CA PHE A 66 5.02 10.27 19.48
C PHE A 66 5.29 8.83 19.07
N THR A 67 4.89 7.87 19.87
CA THR A 67 5.29 6.47 19.67
C THR A 67 4.31 5.65 18.84
N ALA A 68 3.07 6.10 18.70
CA ALA A 68 1.93 5.31 18.20
C ALA A 68 1.72 3.98 18.96
N ASN A 69 2.21 3.88 20.20
CA ASN A 69 2.00 2.77 21.13
C ASN A 69 1.07 3.22 22.25
N SER A 70 -0.10 2.59 22.38
CA SER A 70 -1.12 2.95 23.37
C SER A 70 -0.66 2.81 24.83
N GLU A 71 0.30 1.93 25.10
CA GLU A 71 0.85 1.75 26.46
C GLU A 71 1.79 2.89 26.86
N GLN A 72 2.45 3.52 25.90
CA GLN A 72 3.38 4.64 26.14
C GLN A 72 3.30 5.63 24.95
N PRO A 73 2.23 6.46 24.85
CA PRO A 73 1.99 7.30 23.68
C PRO A 73 3.06 8.34 23.38
N PHE A 74 3.79 8.79 24.40
CA PHE A 74 4.84 9.80 24.28
C PHE A 74 6.09 9.43 25.07
N ALA A 75 7.25 9.89 24.57
CA ALA A 75 8.56 9.74 25.20
C ALA A 75 9.44 10.96 24.91
N GLN A 76 10.65 10.99 25.51
CA GLN A 76 11.66 12.03 25.29
C GLN A 76 12.88 11.51 24.53
N ALA A 77 13.17 10.21 24.72
CA ALA A 77 14.37 9.57 24.19
C ALA A 77 14.09 8.14 23.72
N MET A 78 14.99 7.64 22.86
CA MET A 78 14.96 6.29 22.31
C MET A 78 16.37 5.76 22.10
N ALA A 79 16.61 4.50 22.49
CA ALA A 79 17.86 3.77 22.24
C ALA A 79 17.66 2.77 21.10
N ILE A 80 18.64 2.72 20.19
CA ILE A 80 18.65 1.84 19.01
C ILE A 80 19.84 0.90 19.10
N LYS A 81 19.57 -0.37 18.76
CA LYS A 81 20.58 -1.44 18.69
C LYS A 81 20.27 -2.36 17.52
N ASP A 82 21.27 -2.63 16.67
CA ASP A 82 21.16 -3.53 15.51
C ASP A 82 19.99 -3.17 14.57
N GLY A 83 19.69 -1.86 14.44
CA GLY A 83 18.58 -1.36 13.64
C GLY A 83 17.19 -1.50 14.27
N TYR A 84 17.11 -1.96 15.55
CA TYR A 84 15.86 -2.14 16.28
C TYR A 84 15.78 -1.20 17.49
N ILE A 85 14.56 -0.90 17.91
CA ILE A 85 14.29 -0.12 19.11
C ILE A 85 14.59 -0.99 20.33
N PHE A 86 15.62 -0.61 21.08
CA PHE A 86 16.00 -1.29 22.30
C PHE A 86 15.17 -0.83 23.51
N ALA A 87 14.98 0.48 23.64
CA ALA A 87 14.19 1.08 24.70
C ALA A 87 13.66 2.46 24.26
N VAL A 88 12.53 2.87 24.85
CA VAL A 88 11.90 4.17 24.68
C VAL A 88 11.50 4.68 26.07
N GLY A 89 11.77 5.96 26.41
CA GLY A 89 11.48 6.48 27.74
C GLY A 89 11.83 7.94 27.91
N SER A 90 12.11 8.35 29.16
CA SER A 90 12.65 9.67 29.50
C SER A 90 14.13 9.77 29.10
N ASP A 91 14.65 11.00 29.01
CA ASP A 91 16.08 11.23 28.77
C ASP A 91 16.96 10.54 29.83
N GLU A 92 16.57 10.61 31.11
CA GLU A 92 17.31 10.02 32.22
C GLU A 92 17.40 8.47 32.08
N GLU A 93 16.27 7.82 31.78
CA GLU A 93 16.21 6.36 31.63
C GLU A 93 17.05 5.88 30.44
N ILE A 94 16.94 6.57 29.29
CA ILE A 94 17.56 6.12 28.04
C ILE A 94 19.05 6.48 27.98
N LEU A 95 19.46 7.63 28.51
CA LEU A 95 20.88 8.00 28.58
C LEU A 95 21.69 7.08 29.50
N ALA A 96 21.05 6.36 30.44
CA ALA A 96 21.68 5.36 31.28
C ALA A 96 22.25 4.18 30.47
N TYR A 97 21.76 3.93 29.25
CA TYR A 97 22.29 2.90 28.34
C TYR A 97 23.51 3.35 27.52
N LYS A 98 23.94 4.61 27.65
CA LYS A 98 25.06 5.16 26.90
C LYS A 98 26.35 4.42 27.21
N THR A 99 27.09 4.07 26.18
CA THR A 99 28.47 3.53 26.24
C THR A 99 29.45 4.49 25.54
N ALA A 100 30.75 4.18 25.59
CA ALA A 100 31.77 5.01 24.92
C ALA A 100 31.59 5.08 23.39
N ASN A 101 30.97 4.06 22.80
CA ASN A 101 30.76 3.94 21.34
C ASN A 101 29.34 4.34 20.90
N THR A 102 28.48 4.76 21.81
CA THR A 102 27.11 5.15 21.50
C THR A 102 27.09 6.51 20.79
N GLU A 103 26.52 6.58 19.61
CA GLU A 103 26.23 7.83 18.92
C GLU A 103 25.09 8.56 19.64
N LEU A 104 25.24 9.85 19.89
CA LEU A 104 24.20 10.68 20.50
C LEU A 104 23.61 11.63 19.47
N LEU A 105 22.31 11.55 19.26
CA LEU A 105 21.52 12.46 18.42
C LEU A 105 20.68 13.38 19.31
N ASP A 106 21.10 14.64 19.45
CA ASP A 106 20.32 15.67 20.14
C ASP A 106 19.18 16.15 19.25
N LEU A 107 17.95 15.87 19.65
CA LEU A 107 16.75 16.23 18.91
C LEU A 107 16.36 17.71 19.05
N GLN A 108 16.96 18.46 19.97
CA GLN A 108 16.71 19.89 20.15
C GLN A 108 15.21 20.22 20.29
N ASN A 109 14.49 19.43 21.07
CA ASN A 109 13.03 19.52 21.25
C ASN A 109 12.18 19.29 19.98
N LYS A 110 12.73 18.76 18.90
CA LYS A 110 11.97 18.40 17.70
C LYS A 110 11.04 17.22 17.96
N TRP A 111 10.01 17.14 17.14
CA TRP A 111 9.12 15.98 17.13
C TRP A 111 9.68 14.83 16.32
N VAL A 112 9.56 13.66 16.90
CA VAL A 112 9.84 12.37 16.27
C VAL A 112 8.54 11.56 16.20
N LEU A 113 8.27 10.95 15.06
CA LEU A 113 7.15 10.04 14.85
C LEU A 113 7.66 8.71 14.30
N PRO A 114 6.89 7.63 14.41
CA PRO A 114 7.17 6.43 13.61
C PRO A 114 7.25 6.80 12.12
N GLY A 115 8.04 6.09 11.38
CA GLY A 115 7.99 6.17 9.93
C GLY A 115 6.55 5.96 9.46
N LEU A 116 6.08 6.84 8.58
CA LEU A 116 4.71 6.79 8.07
C LEU A 116 4.55 5.58 7.14
N ILE A 117 3.33 5.06 7.08
CA ILE A 117 2.97 3.92 6.23
C ILE A 117 1.74 4.27 5.42
N ASP A 118 1.80 4.03 4.13
CA ASP A 118 0.68 4.19 3.20
C ASP A 118 -0.03 2.85 2.99
N ALA A 119 -1.28 2.75 3.40
CA ALA A 119 -2.01 1.48 3.36
C ALA A 119 -2.54 1.10 1.95
N HIS A 120 -2.27 1.92 0.91
CA HIS A 120 -2.63 1.63 -0.48
C HIS A 120 -1.92 2.62 -1.41
N SER A 121 -0.90 2.17 -2.11
CA SER A 121 -0.12 2.99 -3.06
C SER A 121 0.46 2.12 -4.17
N HIS A 122 0.23 2.50 -5.42
CA HIS A 122 0.79 1.86 -6.61
C HIS A 122 2.20 2.40 -6.91
N ALA A 123 3.12 2.28 -5.93
CA ALA A 123 4.37 3.03 -5.90
C ALA A 123 5.24 2.88 -7.16
N ILE A 124 5.37 1.68 -7.71
CA ILE A 124 6.18 1.48 -8.92
C ILE A 124 5.44 1.94 -10.18
N ILE A 125 4.13 1.70 -10.28
CA ILE A 125 3.32 2.13 -11.42
C ILE A 125 3.27 3.66 -11.48
N GLY A 126 3.07 4.32 -10.34
CA GLY A 126 3.11 5.78 -10.25
C GLY A 126 4.46 6.35 -10.67
N ALA A 127 5.56 5.73 -10.23
CA ALA A 127 6.90 6.14 -10.65
C ALA A 127 7.13 5.96 -12.15
N LEU A 128 6.62 4.88 -12.75
CA LEU A 128 6.66 4.70 -14.21
C LEU A 128 5.87 5.81 -14.93
N ALA A 129 4.71 6.19 -14.39
CA ALA A 129 3.92 7.30 -14.92
C ALA A 129 4.64 8.65 -14.79
N GLU A 130 5.26 8.95 -13.64
CA GLU A 130 6.04 10.18 -13.43
C GLU A 130 7.29 10.28 -14.31
N LEU A 131 7.90 9.16 -14.63
CA LEU A 131 9.06 9.10 -15.53
C LEU A 131 8.68 9.10 -17.02
N SER A 132 7.38 9.11 -17.32
CA SER A 132 6.79 9.14 -18.67
C SER A 132 6.14 10.51 -18.95
N PRO A 133 5.73 10.80 -20.18
CA PRO A 133 4.86 11.94 -20.46
C PRO A 133 3.61 11.91 -19.57
N ASN A 134 3.41 12.94 -18.75
CA ASN A 134 2.35 12.99 -17.72
C ASN A 134 1.68 14.36 -17.69
N LEU A 135 0.36 14.38 -17.78
CA LEU A 135 -0.48 15.58 -17.72
C LEU A 135 -0.82 16.01 -16.29
N GLN A 136 -0.56 15.15 -15.30
CA GLN A 136 -0.72 15.42 -13.87
C GLN A 136 -2.15 15.86 -13.47
N ASP A 137 -3.14 15.30 -14.13
CA ASP A 137 -4.57 15.62 -13.96
C ASP A 137 -4.93 17.10 -14.26
N GLU A 138 -4.03 17.84 -14.88
CA GLU A 138 -4.31 19.22 -15.23
C GLU A 138 -5.43 19.32 -16.28
N VAL A 139 -6.39 20.22 -16.03
CA VAL A 139 -7.39 20.61 -17.02
C VAL A 139 -6.71 21.56 -18.02
N VAL A 140 -6.36 21.06 -19.19
CA VAL A 140 -5.68 21.82 -20.23
C VAL A 140 -6.59 22.05 -21.45
N ASP A 141 -6.43 23.19 -22.10
CA ASP A 141 -7.10 23.41 -23.39
C ASP A 141 -6.47 22.53 -24.50
N LEU A 142 -7.24 22.30 -25.55
CA LEU A 142 -6.87 21.39 -26.65
C LEU A 142 -5.59 21.80 -27.39
N ALA A 143 -5.29 23.10 -27.49
CA ALA A 143 -4.09 23.59 -28.15
C ALA A 143 -2.85 23.27 -27.31
N THR A 144 -2.95 23.49 -26.00
CA THR A 144 -1.93 23.14 -25.01
C THR A 144 -1.72 21.62 -24.95
N LEU A 145 -2.80 20.83 -24.92
CA LEU A 145 -2.72 19.37 -24.95
C LEU A 145 -1.95 18.87 -26.17
N LYS A 146 -2.34 19.35 -27.36
CA LYS A 146 -1.66 19.01 -28.61
C LYS A 146 -0.18 19.41 -28.57
N GLN A 147 0.12 20.62 -28.14
CA GLN A 147 1.49 21.13 -28.06
C GLN A 147 2.36 20.27 -27.14
N ARG A 148 1.86 19.91 -25.95
CA ARG A 148 2.57 19.06 -24.99
C ARG A 148 2.85 17.67 -25.59
N ILE A 149 1.84 17.00 -26.14
CA ILE A 149 1.98 15.65 -26.73
C ILE A 149 2.96 15.64 -27.90
N GLU A 150 2.87 16.61 -28.82
CA GLU A 150 3.81 16.74 -29.94
C GLU A 150 5.24 17.03 -29.44
N GLY A 151 5.40 17.84 -28.40
CA GLY A 151 6.67 18.16 -27.77
C GLY A 151 7.32 16.91 -27.15
N TRP A 152 6.59 16.17 -26.32
CA TRP A 152 7.08 14.94 -25.70
C TRP A 152 7.42 13.86 -26.72
N PHE A 153 6.56 13.66 -27.73
CA PHE A 153 6.83 12.71 -28.80
C PHE A 153 8.13 13.04 -29.55
N LYS A 154 8.38 14.32 -29.84
CA LYS A 154 9.61 14.76 -30.50
C LYS A 154 10.85 14.55 -29.63
N GLN A 155 10.73 14.78 -28.31
CA GLN A 155 11.85 14.67 -27.36
C GLN A 155 12.19 13.22 -27.02
N SER A 156 11.20 12.33 -27.00
CA SER A 156 11.38 10.94 -26.58
C SER A 156 12.21 10.09 -27.53
N GLY A 157 12.42 10.54 -28.78
CA GLY A 157 13.02 9.70 -29.82
C GLY A 157 12.21 8.45 -30.16
N HIS A 158 10.92 8.46 -29.83
CA HIS A 158 10.02 7.32 -29.93
C HIS A 158 9.94 6.76 -31.36
N GLY A 159 10.06 5.44 -31.50
CA GLY A 159 10.02 4.76 -32.79
C GLY A 159 8.64 4.84 -33.45
N SER A 160 8.63 5.01 -34.78
CA SER A 160 7.37 5.02 -35.54
C SER A 160 6.64 3.68 -35.38
N GLY A 161 5.34 3.75 -35.10
CA GLY A 161 4.46 2.56 -34.99
C GLY A 161 4.47 1.87 -33.62
N GLN A 162 5.32 2.25 -32.69
CA GLN A 162 5.21 1.81 -31.31
C GLN A 162 4.18 2.65 -30.54
N PRO A 163 3.40 2.09 -29.60
CA PRO A 163 2.44 2.86 -28.82
C PRO A 163 3.12 3.98 -28.01
N PHE A 164 2.66 5.22 -28.18
CA PHE A 164 3.07 6.36 -27.37
C PHE A 164 2.03 6.60 -26.28
N VAL A 165 2.44 6.53 -25.03
CA VAL A 165 1.56 6.65 -23.87
C VAL A 165 1.78 7.98 -23.18
N VAL A 166 0.69 8.63 -22.81
CA VAL A 166 0.66 9.84 -21.98
C VAL A 166 -0.22 9.54 -20.78
N PHE A 167 0.30 9.67 -19.58
CA PHE A 167 -0.40 9.43 -18.33
C PHE A 167 -1.09 10.69 -17.78
N GLY A 168 -1.94 10.51 -16.77
CA GLY A 168 -2.51 11.60 -15.99
C GLY A 168 -3.45 12.52 -16.78
N ALA A 169 -4.15 12.00 -17.78
CA ALA A 169 -5.14 12.78 -18.51
C ALA A 169 -6.40 12.95 -17.64
N ASN A 170 -6.88 14.20 -17.47
CA ASN A 170 -8.11 14.44 -16.72
C ASN A 170 -9.32 13.81 -17.43
N PRO A 171 -10.15 12.97 -16.77
CA PRO A 171 -11.29 12.29 -17.39
C PRO A 171 -12.35 13.22 -18.01
N ALA A 172 -12.37 14.49 -17.64
CA ALA A 172 -13.24 15.49 -18.30
C ALA A 172 -12.95 15.62 -19.82
N LEU A 173 -11.75 15.24 -20.29
CA LEU A 173 -11.42 15.19 -21.72
C LEU A 173 -12.28 14.18 -22.49
N TRP A 174 -12.82 13.18 -21.82
CA TRP A 174 -13.66 12.16 -22.45
C TRP A 174 -15.10 12.63 -22.72
N SER A 175 -15.48 13.82 -22.24
CA SER A 175 -16.84 14.38 -22.48
C SER A 175 -17.14 14.65 -23.95
N ASP A 176 -16.12 14.92 -24.77
CA ASP A 176 -16.23 15.06 -26.23
C ASP A 176 -15.05 14.36 -26.94
N PRO A 177 -15.07 13.02 -27.04
CA PRO A 177 -14.00 12.25 -27.65
C PRO A 177 -13.78 12.55 -29.14
N GLN A 178 -14.80 13.11 -29.83
CA GLN A 178 -14.68 13.48 -31.23
C GLN A 178 -13.63 14.59 -31.45
N ILE A 179 -13.51 15.51 -30.51
CA ILE A 179 -12.50 16.59 -30.57
C ILE A 179 -11.09 16.00 -30.52
N LEU A 180 -10.85 15.00 -29.67
CA LEU A 180 -9.56 14.29 -29.60
C LEU A 180 -9.28 13.54 -30.92
N ALA A 181 -10.29 12.85 -31.46
CA ALA A 181 -10.19 12.16 -32.75
C ALA A 181 -9.84 13.13 -33.89
N ASP A 182 -10.43 14.33 -33.89
CA ASP A 182 -10.16 15.37 -34.90
C ASP A 182 -8.72 15.88 -34.88
N ILE A 183 -8.04 15.78 -33.75
CA ILE A 183 -6.61 16.16 -33.59
C ILE A 183 -5.71 14.96 -33.82
N PHE A 184 -5.99 13.82 -33.17
CA PHE A 184 -5.05 12.71 -33.06
C PHE A 184 -5.37 11.49 -33.97
N ASN A 185 -6.30 11.64 -34.94
CA ASN A 185 -6.49 10.69 -36.05
C ASN A 185 -6.00 11.28 -37.40
N LYS A 186 -5.24 12.39 -37.36
CA LYS A 186 -4.76 13.10 -38.57
C LYS A 186 -3.22 13.18 -38.58
N ASN A 187 -2.67 13.47 -39.76
CA ASN A 187 -1.22 13.61 -39.94
C ASN A 187 -0.44 12.37 -39.45
N ARG A 188 0.63 12.57 -38.66
CA ARG A 188 1.43 11.44 -38.14
C ARG A 188 0.60 10.49 -37.26
N TRP A 189 -0.35 11.04 -36.48
CA TRP A 189 -1.19 10.27 -35.58
C TRP A 189 -2.17 9.33 -36.28
N LYS A 190 -2.34 9.46 -37.60
CA LYS A 190 -3.12 8.50 -38.39
C LYS A 190 -2.52 7.09 -38.35
N THR A 191 -1.18 7.00 -38.22
CA THR A 191 -0.44 5.73 -38.22
C THR A 191 0.40 5.55 -36.94
N GLN A 192 0.55 6.58 -36.12
CA GLN A 192 1.26 6.52 -34.85
C GLN A 192 0.25 6.23 -33.73
N PRO A 193 0.35 5.07 -33.07
CA PRO A 193 -0.52 4.74 -31.96
C PRO A 193 -0.32 5.70 -30.77
N LEU A 194 -1.42 6.23 -30.23
CA LEU A 194 -1.45 7.12 -29.08
C LEU A 194 -2.47 6.60 -28.07
N LEU A 195 -2.05 6.52 -26.83
CA LEU A 195 -2.90 6.21 -25.68
C LEU A 195 -2.78 7.34 -24.64
N LEU A 196 -3.90 7.94 -24.29
CA LEU A 196 -4.02 8.86 -23.16
C LEU A 196 -4.63 8.07 -22.00
N MET A 197 -3.85 7.82 -20.95
CA MET A 197 -4.32 7.16 -19.74
C MET A 197 -4.94 8.18 -18.80
N GLY A 198 -6.16 7.93 -18.36
CA GLY A 198 -6.83 8.75 -17.35
C GLY A 198 -6.04 8.80 -16.03
N SER A 199 -6.16 9.91 -15.32
CA SER A 199 -5.58 10.06 -13.98
C SER A 199 -6.17 9.05 -12.99
N ASP A 200 -7.40 8.59 -13.24
CA ASP A 200 -8.11 7.56 -12.49
C ASP A 200 -7.58 6.12 -12.72
N LEU A 201 -6.75 5.89 -13.74
CA LEU A 201 -6.27 4.59 -14.25
C LEU A 201 -7.39 3.60 -14.63
N HIS A 202 -8.65 4.00 -14.53
CA HIS A 202 -9.84 3.24 -14.92
C HIS A 202 -10.36 3.63 -16.29
N THR A 203 -9.97 4.80 -16.80
CA THR A 203 -10.36 5.29 -18.12
C THR A 203 -9.16 5.58 -19.01
N ALA A 204 -9.36 5.54 -20.32
CA ALA A 204 -8.37 5.95 -21.30
C ALA A 204 -9.04 6.43 -22.59
N TRP A 205 -8.26 7.16 -23.40
CA TRP A 205 -8.62 7.44 -24.77
C TRP A 205 -7.52 6.95 -25.72
N ALA A 206 -7.91 6.14 -26.71
CA ALA A 206 -7.02 5.57 -27.73
C ALA A 206 -7.34 6.15 -29.11
N ASN A 207 -6.33 6.59 -29.84
CA ASN A 207 -6.54 7.01 -31.22
C ASN A 207 -6.79 5.82 -32.16
N GLY A 208 -7.26 6.08 -33.39
CA GLY A 208 -7.58 5.03 -34.34
C GLY A 208 -6.42 4.07 -34.65
N ALA A 209 -5.16 4.55 -34.61
CA ALA A 209 -3.99 3.68 -34.80
C ALA A 209 -3.80 2.72 -33.62
N MET A 210 -4.08 3.15 -32.38
CA MET A 210 -4.02 2.29 -31.20
C MET A 210 -5.18 1.30 -31.17
N LEU A 211 -6.41 1.74 -31.48
CA LEU A 211 -7.58 0.86 -31.61
C LEU A 211 -7.35 -0.24 -32.65
N ASN A 212 -6.71 0.09 -33.78
CA ASN A 212 -6.35 -0.89 -34.82
C ASN A 212 -5.38 -1.97 -34.31
N ILE A 213 -4.38 -1.59 -33.49
CA ILE A 213 -3.47 -2.57 -32.86
C ILE A 213 -4.25 -3.51 -31.94
N ALA A 214 -5.21 -2.98 -31.19
CA ALA A 214 -6.06 -3.76 -30.27
C ALA A 214 -7.16 -4.55 -30.98
N GLY A 215 -7.34 -4.38 -32.30
CA GLY A 215 -8.41 -5.02 -33.07
C GLY A 215 -9.81 -4.52 -32.72
N ILE A 216 -9.91 -3.28 -32.21
CA ILE A 216 -11.17 -2.64 -31.83
C ILE A 216 -11.69 -1.83 -33.02
N ASP A 217 -12.62 -2.43 -33.74
CA ASP A 217 -13.32 -1.85 -34.89
C ASP A 217 -14.84 -1.91 -34.72
N ASP A 218 -15.58 -1.51 -35.74
CA ASP A 218 -17.07 -1.56 -35.76
C ASP A 218 -17.58 -2.97 -35.53
N ALA A 219 -16.92 -3.98 -36.10
CA ALA A 219 -17.34 -5.37 -35.97
C ALA A 219 -17.11 -5.88 -34.53
N TYR A 220 -15.99 -5.47 -33.91
CA TYR A 220 -15.72 -5.79 -32.51
C TYR A 220 -16.82 -5.24 -31.59
N VAL A 221 -17.14 -3.95 -31.74
CA VAL A 221 -18.18 -3.30 -30.93
C VAL A 221 -19.56 -3.92 -31.13
N GLN A 222 -19.92 -4.26 -32.36
CA GLN A 222 -21.21 -4.90 -32.66
C GLN A 222 -21.36 -6.29 -32.05
N ASN A 223 -20.25 -7.01 -31.85
CA ASN A 223 -20.24 -8.33 -31.25
C ASN A 223 -20.17 -8.32 -29.70
N LEU A 224 -20.02 -7.16 -29.06
CA LEU A 224 -20.08 -7.06 -27.61
C LEU A 224 -21.50 -7.36 -27.10
N SER A 225 -21.59 -8.15 -26.04
CA SER A 225 -22.86 -8.29 -25.30
C SER A 225 -23.28 -6.97 -24.67
N ASP A 226 -24.56 -6.83 -24.34
CA ASP A 226 -25.05 -5.63 -23.66
C ASP A 226 -24.32 -5.32 -22.35
N HIS A 227 -23.89 -6.38 -21.64
CA HIS A 227 -23.07 -6.27 -20.44
C HIS A 227 -21.66 -5.72 -20.73
N GLN A 228 -21.07 -6.02 -21.88
CA GLN A 228 -19.71 -5.57 -22.25
C GLN A 228 -19.69 -4.21 -22.96
N ARG A 229 -20.83 -3.71 -23.43
CA ARG A 229 -20.87 -2.46 -24.23
C ARG A 229 -20.43 -1.21 -23.49
N HIS A 230 -20.51 -1.22 -22.15
CA HIS A 230 -20.11 -0.06 -21.35
C HIS A 230 -18.59 0.14 -21.27
N ILE A 231 -17.77 -0.89 -21.61
CA ILE A 231 -16.32 -0.79 -21.54
C ILE A 231 -15.68 -0.02 -22.71
N ILE A 232 -16.45 0.29 -23.76
CA ILE A 232 -15.98 1.02 -24.94
C ILE A 232 -16.99 2.12 -25.28
N GLY A 233 -16.51 3.35 -25.38
CA GLY A 233 -17.29 4.47 -25.88
C GLY A 233 -17.61 4.32 -27.37
N VAL A 234 -18.82 4.71 -27.77
CA VAL A 234 -19.28 4.59 -29.14
C VAL A 234 -19.91 5.89 -29.67
N THR A 235 -19.64 6.20 -30.91
CA THR A 235 -20.29 7.31 -31.63
C THR A 235 -21.77 7.03 -31.85
N SER A 236 -22.54 8.03 -32.26
CA SER A 236 -23.95 7.86 -32.67
C SER A 236 -24.15 6.88 -33.83
N LYS A 237 -23.10 6.53 -34.55
CA LYS A 237 -23.10 5.55 -35.65
C LYS A 237 -22.75 4.14 -35.21
N GLY A 238 -22.40 3.96 -33.92
CA GLY A 238 -22.00 2.66 -33.37
C GLY A 238 -20.55 2.28 -33.61
N SER A 239 -19.70 3.20 -34.08
CA SER A 239 -18.24 3.00 -34.19
C SER A 239 -17.57 3.35 -32.87
N PRO A 240 -16.40 2.72 -32.52
CA PRO A 240 -15.65 3.12 -31.33
C PRO A 240 -15.19 4.58 -31.44
N ASP A 241 -15.35 5.33 -30.36
CA ASP A 241 -14.98 6.76 -30.29
C ASP A 241 -13.62 7.00 -29.62
N GLY A 242 -12.98 5.93 -29.16
CA GLY A 242 -11.67 5.92 -28.52
C GLY A 242 -11.71 5.84 -27.01
N VAL A 243 -12.82 6.13 -26.35
CA VAL A 243 -12.96 6.03 -24.89
C VAL A 243 -13.03 4.57 -24.48
N LEU A 244 -12.25 4.22 -23.46
CA LEU A 244 -12.12 2.88 -22.90
C LEU A 244 -12.30 2.97 -21.37
N ILE A 245 -13.03 2.02 -20.78
CA ILE A 245 -13.41 2.03 -19.37
C ILE A 245 -13.10 0.63 -18.77
N ASP A 246 -12.46 0.60 -17.60
CA ASP A 246 -12.15 -0.63 -16.84
C ASP A 246 -11.53 -1.73 -17.73
N ALA A 247 -12.23 -2.85 -17.95
CA ALA A 247 -11.76 -3.93 -18.83
C ALA A 247 -11.51 -3.48 -20.29
N GLY A 248 -12.09 -2.38 -20.74
CA GLY A 248 -11.80 -1.77 -22.04
C GLY A 248 -10.39 -1.23 -22.13
N VAL A 249 -9.83 -0.70 -21.02
CA VAL A 249 -8.45 -0.22 -20.94
C VAL A 249 -7.47 -1.38 -21.15
N ASP A 250 -7.77 -2.56 -20.60
CA ASP A 250 -6.95 -3.76 -20.78
C ASP A 250 -6.76 -4.15 -22.25
N LEU A 251 -7.79 -3.90 -23.08
CA LEU A 251 -7.73 -4.26 -24.51
C LEU A 251 -6.59 -3.56 -25.24
N VAL A 252 -6.17 -2.40 -24.77
CA VAL A 252 -5.05 -1.64 -25.36
C VAL A 252 -3.77 -1.78 -24.56
N THR A 253 -3.83 -1.82 -23.23
CA THR A 253 -2.62 -1.86 -22.38
C THR A 253 -1.83 -3.15 -22.52
N VAL A 254 -2.45 -4.27 -22.88
CA VAL A 254 -1.75 -5.54 -23.17
C VAL A 254 -0.80 -5.46 -24.39
N HIS A 255 -0.99 -4.46 -25.24
CA HIS A 255 -0.13 -4.20 -26.41
C HIS A 255 1.00 -3.22 -26.10
N LEU A 256 1.08 -2.69 -24.89
CA LEU A 256 2.18 -1.82 -24.47
C LEU A 256 3.44 -2.64 -24.22
N PRO A 257 4.63 -2.09 -24.49
CA PRO A 257 5.88 -2.74 -24.16
C PRO A 257 5.98 -2.90 -22.64
N LYS A 258 6.44 -4.07 -22.19
CA LYS A 258 6.75 -4.29 -20.78
C LYS A 258 7.99 -3.50 -20.41
N PRO A 259 8.03 -2.89 -19.21
CA PRO A 259 9.24 -2.24 -18.72
C PRO A 259 10.35 -3.28 -18.52
N ASP A 260 11.56 -2.93 -18.93
CA ASP A 260 12.75 -3.72 -18.64
C ASP A 260 13.26 -3.51 -17.20
N ASP A 261 14.27 -4.28 -16.82
CA ASP A 261 14.86 -4.22 -15.47
C ASP A 261 15.49 -2.86 -15.15
N GLU A 262 16.03 -2.15 -16.15
CA GLU A 262 16.61 -0.81 -15.96
C GLU A 262 15.51 0.20 -15.63
N MET A 263 14.42 0.19 -16.39
CA MET A 263 13.26 1.05 -16.18
C MET A 263 12.58 0.73 -14.84
N LEU A 264 12.40 -0.56 -14.50
CA LEU A 264 11.84 -0.99 -13.22
C LEU A 264 12.71 -0.53 -12.02
N LEU A 265 14.03 -0.67 -12.14
CA LEU A 265 14.95 -0.20 -11.10
C LEU A 265 14.89 1.32 -10.94
N LYS A 266 14.88 2.07 -12.03
CA LYS A 266 14.79 3.54 -12.01
C LYS A 266 13.46 4.01 -11.40
N ALA A 267 12.35 3.37 -11.77
CA ALA A 267 11.05 3.65 -11.18
C ALA A 267 11.04 3.34 -9.68
N GLY A 268 11.61 2.20 -9.29
CA GLY A 268 11.74 1.83 -7.89
C GLY A 268 12.57 2.81 -7.07
N GLN A 269 13.71 3.27 -7.59
CA GLN A 269 14.55 4.30 -6.95
C GLN A 269 13.79 5.62 -6.77
N TYR A 270 13.04 6.05 -7.78
CA TYR A 270 12.19 7.24 -7.69
C TYR A 270 11.13 7.07 -6.60
N ALA A 271 10.39 5.96 -6.61
CA ALA A 271 9.34 5.67 -5.63
C ALA A 271 9.87 5.66 -4.20
N VAL A 272 10.99 4.97 -3.94
CA VAL A 272 11.62 4.93 -2.61
C VAL A 272 12.05 6.31 -2.16
N HIS A 273 12.74 7.07 -3.02
CA HIS A 273 13.22 8.42 -2.68
C HIS A 273 12.08 9.38 -2.37
N MET A 274 11.04 9.40 -3.21
CA MET A 274 9.86 10.23 -3.02
C MET A 274 9.15 9.88 -1.69
N ASN A 275 8.87 8.59 -1.46
CA ASN A 275 8.23 8.15 -0.23
C ASN A 275 9.06 8.52 1.01
N ASN A 276 10.36 8.26 1.01
CA ASN A 276 11.25 8.62 2.11
C ASN A 276 11.28 10.15 2.34
N SER A 277 11.12 10.97 1.29
CA SER A 277 11.06 12.44 1.43
C SER A 277 9.80 12.93 2.15
N TYR A 278 8.70 12.19 2.05
CA TYR A 278 7.47 12.42 2.81
C TYR A 278 7.46 11.74 4.18
N GLY A 279 8.52 11.01 4.52
CA GLY A 279 8.63 10.27 5.79
C GLY A 279 7.97 8.89 5.75
N ILE A 280 7.61 8.40 4.57
CA ILE A 280 7.00 7.08 4.39
C ILE A 280 8.12 6.03 4.37
N THR A 281 8.05 5.06 5.30
CA THR A 281 8.96 3.93 5.45
C THR A 281 8.30 2.58 5.19
N GLY A 282 7.06 2.59 4.74
CA GLY A 282 6.35 1.38 4.33
C GLY A 282 5.10 1.69 3.54
N TRP A 283 4.68 0.76 2.69
CA TRP A 283 3.41 0.86 1.96
C TRP A 283 2.86 -0.51 1.57
N MET A 284 1.54 -0.55 1.35
CA MET A 284 0.90 -1.66 0.66
C MET A 284 0.83 -1.32 -0.84
N ASP A 285 1.43 -2.17 -1.69
CA ASP A 285 1.24 -2.11 -3.14
C ASP A 285 0.16 -3.13 -3.53
N PRO A 286 -1.04 -2.67 -3.89
CA PRO A 286 -2.19 -3.56 -4.06
C PRO A 286 -2.24 -4.26 -5.43
N ALA A 287 -1.31 -3.97 -6.34
CA ALA A 287 -1.34 -4.48 -7.70
C ALA A 287 0.05 -4.89 -8.24
N ALA A 288 0.85 -5.55 -7.42
CA ALA A 288 2.25 -5.84 -7.75
C ALA A 288 2.46 -6.78 -8.95
N ASN A 289 1.44 -7.53 -9.36
CA ASN A 289 1.45 -8.34 -10.59
C ASN A 289 0.83 -7.62 -11.81
N ALA A 290 0.53 -6.32 -11.68
CA ALA A 290 0.08 -5.47 -12.78
C ALA A 290 1.24 -4.68 -13.39
N GLY A 291 1.00 -4.05 -14.54
CA GLY A 291 1.95 -3.17 -15.21
C GLY A 291 1.69 -3.05 -16.72
N PRO A 292 2.40 -2.18 -17.42
CA PRO A 292 2.32 -2.10 -18.87
C PRO A 292 2.55 -3.46 -19.53
N GLY A 293 1.76 -3.78 -20.54
CA GLY A 293 1.78 -5.09 -21.20
C GLY A 293 1.07 -6.22 -20.45
N GLU A 294 0.35 -5.90 -19.37
CA GLU A 294 -0.43 -6.83 -18.58
C GLU A 294 -1.89 -6.39 -18.49
N ALA A 295 -2.83 -7.32 -18.56
CA ALA A 295 -4.24 -7.05 -18.29
C ALA A 295 -4.49 -7.07 -16.79
N LEU A 296 -5.37 -6.20 -16.29
CA LEU A 296 -5.74 -6.11 -14.90
C LEU A 296 -7.13 -6.71 -14.62
N PHE A 297 -8.12 -6.31 -15.41
CA PHE A 297 -9.53 -6.68 -15.24
C PHE A 297 -9.92 -7.92 -16.08
N SER A 298 -9.42 -8.02 -17.31
CA SER A 298 -9.80 -9.06 -18.28
C SER A 298 -8.83 -10.25 -18.31
N ARG A 299 -7.88 -10.29 -17.38
CA ARG A 299 -6.83 -11.30 -17.36
C ARG A 299 -7.36 -12.68 -17.01
N LYS A 300 -7.07 -13.66 -17.86
CA LYS A 300 -7.25 -15.06 -17.50
C LYS A 300 -6.13 -15.50 -16.56
N PRO A 301 -6.43 -16.22 -15.47
CA PRO A 301 -5.46 -16.63 -14.46
C PRO A 301 -4.27 -17.45 -15.01
N ALA A 302 -4.45 -18.18 -16.10
CA ALA A 302 -3.37 -18.95 -16.75
C ALA A 302 -2.21 -18.08 -17.28
N SER A 303 -2.41 -16.76 -17.43
CA SER A 303 -1.42 -15.81 -17.94
C SER A 303 -0.84 -14.87 -16.87
N LEU A 304 -0.95 -15.23 -15.58
CA LEU A 304 -0.42 -14.41 -14.50
C LEU A 304 1.10 -14.22 -14.62
N GLY A 305 1.51 -12.97 -14.78
CA GLY A 305 2.91 -12.55 -14.73
C GLY A 305 3.27 -12.02 -13.35
N THR A 306 4.50 -11.57 -13.22
CA THR A 306 5.03 -10.96 -12.00
C THR A 306 4.81 -9.44 -11.96
N GLY A 307 4.29 -8.85 -13.05
CA GLY A 307 4.06 -7.40 -13.16
C GLY A 307 5.29 -6.58 -12.80
N ILE A 308 5.08 -5.63 -11.87
CA ILE A 308 6.15 -4.75 -11.38
C ILE A 308 6.90 -5.34 -10.17
N SER A 309 6.54 -6.52 -9.66
CA SER A 309 7.20 -7.14 -8.50
C SER A 309 8.72 -7.26 -8.64
N PRO A 310 9.32 -7.50 -9.85
CA PRO A 310 10.76 -7.53 -10.01
C PRO A 310 11.47 -6.24 -9.59
N ALA A 311 10.83 -5.07 -9.66
CA ALA A 311 11.40 -3.81 -9.20
C ALA A 311 11.81 -3.86 -7.72
N TYR A 312 10.97 -4.43 -6.85
CA TYR A 312 11.27 -4.57 -5.43
C TYR A 312 12.45 -5.51 -5.17
N LYS A 313 12.54 -6.61 -5.94
CA LYS A 313 13.67 -7.52 -5.86
C LYS A 313 14.98 -6.84 -6.29
N LEU A 314 14.98 -6.11 -7.41
CA LEU A 314 16.14 -5.36 -7.90
C LEU A 314 16.62 -4.32 -6.89
N LEU A 315 15.69 -3.59 -6.25
CA LEU A 315 16.01 -2.63 -5.18
C LEU A 315 16.63 -3.34 -3.96
N ALA A 316 16.05 -4.45 -3.52
CA ALA A 316 16.53 -5.19 -2.36
C ALA A 316 17.93 -5.77 -2.60
N GLU A 317 18.20 -6.36 -3.77
CA GLU A 317 19.51 -6.88 -4.17
C GLU A 317 20.61 -5.80 -4.16
N LYS A 318 20.22 -4.53 -4.36
CA LYS A 318 21.13 -3.38 -4.30
C LYS A 318 21.18 -2.70 -2.92
N GLY A 319 20.43 -3.21 -1.92
CA GLY A 319 20.32 -2.57 -0.61
C GLY A 319 19.58 -1.21 -0.66
N GLN A 320 18.77 -0.99 -1.67
CA GLN A 320 18.07 0.29 -1.92
C GLN A 320 16.57 0.25 -1.56
N LEU A 321 16.03 -0.91 -1.15
CA LEU A 321 14.66 -1.02 -0.66
C LEU A 321 14.60 -0.58 0.81
N THR A 322 14.58 0.74 1.03
CA THR A 322 14.53 1.37 2.36
C THR A 322 13.09 1.64 2.81
N ALA A 323 12.26 0.62 2.68
CA ALA A 323 10.86 0.62 3.09
C ALA A 323 10.35 -0.81 3.29
N HIS A 324 9.36 -0.99 4.17
CA HIS A 324 8.57 -2.22 4.25
C HIS A 324 7.51 -2.22 3.16
N VAL A 325 7.55 -3.16 2.24
CA VAL A 325 6.55 -3.30 1.19
C VAL A 325 5.68 -4.52 1.43
N ALA A 326 4.37 -4.31 1.52
CA ALA A 326 3.37 -5.36 1.52
C ALA A 326 2.72 -5.42 0.13
N ALA A 327 3.23 -6.24 -0.76
CA ALA A 327 2.76 -6.34 -2.13
C ALA A 327 1.63 -7.38 -2.24
N LEU A 328 0.49 -6.97 -2.78
CA LEU A 328 -0.64 -7.85 -3.05
C LEU A 328 -0.71 -8.19 -4.54
N LEU A 329 -1.24 -9.37 -4.82
CA LEU A 329 -1.46 -9.83 -6.18
C LEU A 329 -2.93 -9.69 -6.54
N VAL A 330 -3.22 -9.08 -7.67
CA VAL A 330 -4.60 -8.95 -8.16
C VAL A 330 -5.13 -10.34 -8.52
N ALA A 331 -6.22 -10.71 -7.86
CA ALA A 331 -7.15 -11.72 -8.34
C ALA A 331 -8.17 -11.02 -9.23
N SER A 332 -8.05 -11.17 -10.54
CA SER A 332 -8.90 -10.47 -11.49
C SER A 332 -10.38 -10.89 -11.35
N PRO A 333 -11.34 -10.13 -11.89
CA PRO A 333 -12.75 -10.52 -11.89
C PRO A 333 -13.05 -11.90 -12.49
N LEU A 334 -12.15 -12.43 -13.31
CA LEU A 334 -12.27 -13.77 -13.92
C LEU A 334 -11.62 -14.87 -13.08
N SER A 335 -11.02 -14.53 -11.94
CA SER A 335 -10.37 -15.49 -11.05
C SER A 335 -11.37 -16.34 -10.30
N ASP A 336 -11.02 -17.61 -10.11
CA ASP A 336 -11.70 -18.55 -9.25
C ASP A 336 -10.78 -19.06 -8.13
N VAL A 337 -11.30 -19.98 -7.30
CA VAL A 337 -10.55 -20.55 -6.17
C VAL A 337 -9.27 -21.27 -6.62
N ALA A 338 -9.26 -21.90 -7.81
CA ALA A 338 -8.08 -22.59 -8.32
C ALA A 338 -6.94 -21.61 -8.67
N ASP A 339 -7.27 -20.36 -8.96
CA ASP A 339 -6.28 -19.33 -9.29
C ASP A 339 -5.46 -18.90 -8.10
N LEU A 340 -5.96 -19.08 -6.88
CA LEU A 340 -5.21 -18.80 -5.67
C LEU A 340 -3.92 -19.62 -5.56
N GLU A 341 -3.88 -20.86 -6.08
CA GLU A 341 -2.65 -21.67 -6.14
C GLU A 341 -1.62 -21.04 -7.08
N ARG A 342 -2.07 -20.48 -8.20
CA ARG A 342 -1.19 -19.79 -9.15
C ARG A 342 -0.64 -18.49 -8.56
N LEU A 343 -1.50 -17.72 -7.89
CA LEU A 343 -1.07 -16.51 -7.17
C LEU A 343 -0.09 -16.85 -6.04
N ASP A 344 -0.32 -17.94 -5.33
CA ASP A 344 0.64 -18.39 -4.30
C ASP A 344 1.99 -18.78 -4.90
N THR A 345 2.00 -19.42 -6.07
CA THR A 345 3.25 -19.70 -6.80
C THR A 345 4.02 -18.43 -7.15
N VAL A 346 3.35 -17.33 -7.53
CA VAL A 346 4.00 -16.02 -7.74
C VAL A 346 4.54 -15.46 -6.44
N ARG A 347 3.78 -15.51 -5.33
CA ARG A 347 4.21 -15.06 -4.01
C ARG A 347 5.51 -15.76 -3.56
N GLN A 348 5.61 -17.08 -3.78
CA GLN A 348 6.77 -17.88 -3.39
C GLN A 348 8.07 -17.43 -4.10
N GLN A 349 7.99 -16.87 -5.31
CA GLN A 349 9.17 -16.39 -6.04
C GLN A 349 9.85 -15.21 -5.34
N PHE A 350 9.11 -14.47 -4.51
CA PHE A 350 9.57 -13.27 -3.83
C PHE A 350 9.69 -13.44 -2.31
N ALA A 351 9.41 -14.63 -1.77
CA ALA A 351 9.34 -14.89 -0.33
C ALA A 351 10.65 -14.58 0.43
N ALA A 352 11.80 -14.64 -0.25
CA ALA A 352 13.13 -14.38 0.35
C ALA A 352 13.64 -12.95 0.11
N VAL A 353 12.86 -12.07 -0.53
CA VAL A 353 13.28 -10.69 -0.81
C VAL A 353 13.20 -9.87 0.47
N PRO A 354 14.35 -9.31 0.95
CA PRO A 354 14.34 -8.47 2.15
C PRO A 354 13.39 -7.28 2.03
N ASN A 355 12.72 -6.94 3.13
CA ASN A 355 11.77 -5.82 3.25
C ASN A 355 10.53 -5.91 2.33
N LEU A 356 10.35 -7.01 1.61
CA LEU A 356 9.16 -7.32 0.82
C LEU A 356 8.38 -8.46 1.47
N THR A 357 7.08 -8.27 1.65
CA THR A 357 6.14 -9.33 1.98
C THR A 357 5.04 -9.38 0.91
N MET A 358 4.48 -10.56 0.68
CA MET A 358 3.32 -10.72 -0.19
C MET A 358 2.19 -11.37 0.62
N PRO A 359 1.48 -10.60 1.48
CA PRO A 359 0.57 -11.18 2.46
C PRO A 359 -0.71 -11.73 1.85
N GLY A 360 -1.08 -11.35 0.63
CA GLY A 360 -2.37 -11.78 0.11
C GLY A 360 -2.72 -11.27 -1.29
N ILE A 361 -4.01 -11.02 -1.48
CA ILE A 361 -4.60 -10.66 -2.77
C ILE A 361 -5.38 -9.35 -2.74
N LYS A 362 -5.44 -8.68 -3.89
CA LYS A 362 -6.35 -7.58 -4.21
C LYS A 362 -7.49 -8.08 -5.08
N ILE A 363 -8.70 -7.63 -4.76
CA ILE A 363 -9.91 -7.86 -5.56
C ILE A 363 -10.51 -6.49 -5.93
N PHE A 364 -10.98 -6.33 -7.16
CA PHE A 364 -11.81 -5.22 -7.57
C PHE A 364 -13.28 -5.67 -7.54
N ALA A 365 -14.08 -5.11 -6.61
CA ALA A 365 -15.50 -5.44 -6.51
C ALA A 365 -16.35 -4.64 -7.51
N ASP A 366 -15.97 -3.40 -7.75
CA ASP A 366 -16.61 -2.48 -8.72
C ASP A 366 -15.57 -1.57 -9.37
N GLY A 367 -16.02 -0.58 -10.14
CA GLY A 367 -15.19 0.46 -10.72
C GLY A 367 -15.34 1.78 -9.96
N VAL A 368 -15.45 2.92 -10.68
CA VAL A 368 -15.39 4.29 -10.14
C VAL A 368 -16.71 5.03 -10.26
N LEU A 369 -16.92 6.04 -9.39
CA LEU A 369 -18.20 6.74 -9.26
C LEU A 369 -18.41 7.83 -10.32
N GLU A 370 -17.34 8.44 -10.76
CA GLU A 370 -17.32 9.63 -11.61
C GLU A 370 -17.73 9.34 -13.07
N PHE A 371 -18.28 10.39 -13.71
CA PHE A 371 -18.53 10.41 -15.14
C PHE A 371 -17.21 10.53 -15.94
N PRO A 372 -17.05 9.85 -17.10
CA PRO A 372 -18.07 9.08 -17.81
C PRO A 372 -18.17 7.61 -17.38
N ALA A 373 -17.26 7.09 -16.57
CA ALA A 373 -17.20 5.69 -16.21
C ALA A 373 -18.48 5.21 -15.50
N GLN A 374 -18.84 5.84 -14.37
CA GLN A 374 -20.04 5.51 -13.61
C GLN A 374 -20.20 3.99 -13.38
N SER A 375 -19.10 3.32 -13.12
CA SER A 375 -19.01 1.86 -12.98
C SER A 375 -19.04 1.38 -11.52
N ALA A 376 -18.96 2.30 -10.54
CA ALA A 376 -19.16 1.96 -9.13
C ALA A 376 -20.57 1.40 -8.88
N ALA A 377 -20.66 0.32 -8.10
CA ALA A 377 -21.90 -0.41 -7.87
C ALA A 377 -22.72 0.22 -6.73
N LEU A 378 -23.86 0.82 -7.06
CA LEU A 378 -24.76 1.54 -6.17
C LEU A 378 -25.95 0.71 -5.73
N LEU A 379 -26.44 0.90 -4.50
CA LEU A 379 -27.77 0.50 -4.06
C LEU A 379 -28.84 1.37 -4.73
N GLY A 380 -28.55 2.65 -4.93
CA GLY A 380 -29.33 3.60 -5.71
C GLY A 380 -29.08 3.51 -7.21
N HIS A 381 -29.28 4.63 -7.91
CA HIS A 381 -29.10 4.73 -9.37
C HIS A 381 -28.40 6.05 -9.72
N TYR A 382 -27.57 6.03 -10.77
CA TYR A 382 -27.07 7.26 -11.40
C TYR A 382 -28.23 8.02 -12.06
N LYS A 383 -28.29 9.34 -11.83
CA LYS A 383 -29.42 10.21 -12.29
C LYS A 383 -29.57 10.27 -13.81
N ASN A 384 -28.42 10.29 -14.53
CA ASN A 384 -28.40 10.46 -15.99
C ASN A 384 -28.74 9.19 -16.76
N SER A 385 -28.34 8.03 -16.24
CA SER A 385 -28.46 6.75 -16.94
C SER A 385 -29.54 5.83 -16.37
N GLY A 386 -29.97 6.06 -15.10
CA GLY A 386 -30.85 5.15 -14.38
C GLY A 386 -30.22 3.79 -14.07
N LYS A 387 -28.91 3.62 -14.32
CA LYS A 387 -28.16 2.42 -14.01
C LYS A 387 -27.64 2.43 -12.57
N GLN A 388 -27.22 1.28 -12.08
CA GLN A 388 -26.68 1.10 -10.72
C GLN A 388 -25.17 0.85 -10.71
N GLY A 389 -24.46 1.05 -11.82
CA GLY A 389 -23.11 0.54 -11.98
C GLY A 389 -23.09 -1.00 -11.95
N GLU A 390 -21.90 -1.59 -11.85
CA GLU A 390 -21.76 -3.04 -11.97
C GLU A 390 -20.83 -3.61 -10.91
N MET A 391 -21.19 -4.80 -10.43
CA MET A 391 -20.25 -5.65 -9.70
C MET A 391 -19.36 -6.38 -10.71
N LEU A 392 -18.06 -6.33 -10.53
CA LEU A 392 -17.11 -7.02 -11.40
C LEU A 392 -17.09 -8.53 -11.16
N LEU A 393 -17.52 -9.00 -9.99
CA LEU A 393 -17.69 -10.40 -9.66
C LEU A 393 -19.15 -10.69 -9.28
N THR A 394 -19.59 -11.91 -9.53
CA THR A 394 -20.86 -12.37 -8.94
C THR A 394 -20.74 -12.44 -7.42
N ALA A 395 -21.86 -12.25 -6.72
CA ALA A 395 -21.87 -12.33 -5.25
C ALA A 395 -21.35 -13.68 -4.72
N GLU A 396 -21.62 -14.77 -5.42
CA GLU A 396 -21.13 -16.11 -5.06
C GLU A 396 -19.63 -16.27 -5.37
N GLY A 397 -19.15 -15.75 -6.51
CA GLY A 397 -17.73 -15.75 -6.87
C GLY A 397 -16.90 -14.99 -5.84
N LEU A 398 -17.35 -13.79 -5.43
CA LEU A 398 -16.69 -12.98 -4.40
C LEU A 398 -16.63 -13.73 -3.05
N LYS A 399 -17.74 -14.32 -2.59
CA LYS A 399 -17.77 -15.10 -1.35
C LYS A 399 -16.81 -16.28 -1.37
N ASN A 400 -16.80 -17.05 -2.48
CA ASN A 400 -15.95 -18.22 -2.61
C ASN A 400 -14.47 -17.83 -2.65
N LEU A 401 -14.12 -16.76 -3.34
CA LEU A 401 -12.75 -16.29 -3.44
C LEU A 401 -12.23 -15.74 -2.10
N VAL A 402 -13.03 -14.94 -1.40
CA VAL A 402 -12.69 -14.40 -0.07
C VAL A 402 -12.54 -15.53 0.95
N ASP A 403 -13.48 -16.48 0.98
CA ASP A 403 -13.44 -17.61 1.92
C ASP A 403 -12.20 -18.49 1.70
N ALA A 404 -11.90 -18.83 0.45
CA ALA A 404 -10.74 -19.64 0.11
C ALA A 404 -9.41 -18.91 0.39
N ALA A 405 -9.34 -17.59 0.16
CA ALA A 405 -8.17 -16.80 0.48
C ALA A 405 -7.94 -16.73 2.00
N ASP A 406 -8.99 -16.49 2.79
CA ASP A 406 -8.92 -16.50 4.25
C ASP A 406 -8.50 -17.88 4.81
N GLU A 407 -8.99 -18.99 4.20
CA GLU A 407 -8.58 -20.35 4.55
C GLU A 407 -7.10 -20.62 4.32
N LYS A 408 -6.52 -20.02 3.26
CA LYS A 408 -5.09 -20.10 2.94
C LYS A 408 -4.23 -19.14 3.77
N GLY A 409 -4.81 -18.38 4.68
CA GLY A 409 -4.10 -17.37 5.46
C GLY A 409 -3.67 -16.15 4.63
N MET A 410 -4.33 -15.89 3.52
CA MET A 410 -4.07 -14.73 2.66
C MET A 410 -4.88 -13.53 3.14
N LEU A 411 -4.22 -12.38 3.28
CA LEU A 411 -4.90 -11.09 3.44
C LEU A 411 -5.71 -10.79 2.17
N VAL A 412 -6.94 -10.32 2.35
CA VAL A 412 -7.81 -9.88 1.25
C VAL A 412 -8.04 -8.38 1.37
N HIS A 413 -7.73 -7.65 0.30
CA HIS A 413 -7.91 -6.20 0.18
C HIS A 413 -8.85 -5.93 -1.00
N ILE A 414 -10.04 -5.37 -0.73
CA ILE A 414 -11.08 -5.21 -1.74
C ILE A 414 -11.25 -3.75 -2.11
N HIS A 415 -11.16 -3.41 -3.39
CA HIS A 415 -11.61 -2.15 -3.96
C HIS A 415 -13.13 -2.12 -3.98
N ALA A 416 -13.74 -1.13 -3.33
CA ALA A 416 -15.18 -0.89 -3.35
C ALA A 416 -15.47 0.59 -3.12
N LEU A 417 -16.00 1.26 -4.14
CA LEU A 417 -16.40 2.67 -4.08
C LEU A 417 -17.89 2.81 -3.79
N GLY A 418 -18.72 2.04 -4.48
CA GLY A 418 -20.18 2.08 -4.31
C GLY A 418 -20.66 1.31 -3.08
N ASP A 419 -21.73 1.78 -2.48
CA ASP A 419 -22.34 1.21 -1.27
C ASP A 419 -22.82 -0.25 -1.47
N ARG A 420 -23.25 -0.63 -2.69
CA ARG A 420 -23.58 -2.03 -3.02
C ARG A 420 -22.34 -2.91 -3.04
N ALA A 421 -21.20 -2.41 -3.57
CA ALA A 421 -19.95 -3.16 -3.58
C ALA A 421 -19.41 -3.36 -2.17
N VAL A 422 -19.45 -2.32 -1.34
CA VAL A 422 -19.08 -2.39 0.09
C VAL A 422 -19.93 -3.43 0.81
N LYS A 423 -21.27 -3.38 0.64
CA LYS A 423 -22.19 -4.34 1.26
C LYS A 423 -21.85 -5.77 0.85
N GLN A 424 -21.68 -6.05 -0.44
CA GLN A 424 -21.37 -7.42 -0.92
C GLN A 424 -19.99 -7.90 -0.47
N SER A 425 -19.02 -6.99 -0.34
CA SER A 425 -17.71 -7.30 0.23
C SER A 425 -17.81 -7.70 1.70
N LEU A 426 -18.57 -6.95 2.50
CA LEU A 426 -18.84 -7.30 3.89
C LEU A 426 -19.63 -8.62 4.02
N ASP A 427 -20.58 -8.88 3.12
CA ASP A 427 -21.31 -10.17 3.08
C ASP A 427 -20.36 -11.35 2.79
N ALA A 428 -19.35 -11.16 1.94
CA ALA A 428 -18.33 -12.17 1.67
C ALA A 428 -17.43 -12.43 2.90
N PHE A 429 -16.96 -11.38 3.56
CA PHE A 429 -16.18 -11.50 4.80
C PHE A 429 -16.99 -12.14 5.93
N GLU A 430 -18.29 -11.83 6.05
CA GLU A 430 -19.16 -12.43 7.05
C GLU A 430 -19.26 -13.94 6.86
N VAL A 431 -19.34 -14.43 5.61
CA VAL A 431 -19.31 -15.88 5.32
C VAL A 431 -18.01 -16.52 5.79
N ALA A 432 -16.86 -15.92 5.47
CA ALA A 432 -15.56 -16.41 5.91
C ALA A 432 -15.44 -16.43 7.45
N ARG A 433 -15.85 -15.34 8.13
CA ARG A 433 -15.80 -15.23 9.60
C ARG A 433 -16.71 -16.22 10.32
N LYS A 434 -17.88 -16.56 9.76
CA LYS A 434 -18.76 -17.62 10.30
C LYS A 434 -18.12 -19.01 10.23
N LYS A 435 -17.26 -19.26 9.25
CA LYS A 435 -16.55 -20.53 9.11
C LYS A 435 -15.28 -20.58 9.96
N ARG A 436 -14.54 -19.48 10.02
CA ARG A 436 -13.22 -19.37 10.69
C ARG A 436 -13.02 -17.99 11.30
N ASN A 437 -12.35 -17.95 12.44
CA ASN A 437 -11.79 -16.71 12.99
C ASN A 437 -10.28 -16.69 12.73
N SER A 438 -9.87 -16.33 11.53
CA SER A 438 -8.45 -16.31 11.14
C SER A 438 -7.62 -15.23 11.84
N GLY A 439 -8.28 -14.21 12.42
CA GLY A 439 -7.62 -13.05 13.01
C GLY A 439 -6.99 -12.08 11.99
N ILE A 440 -6.97 -12.43 10.69
CA ILE A 440 -6.39 -11.58 9.65
C ILE A 440 -7.19 -10.28 9.54
N ALA A 441 -6.51 -9.15 9.56
CA ALA A 441 -7.13 -7.84 9.35
C ALA A 441 -7.32 -7.59 7.85
N HIS A 442 -8.36 -8.20 7.26
CA HIS A 442 -8.75 -7.88 5.88
C HIS A 442 -9.20 -6.42 5.77
N SER A 443 -9.28 -5.91 4.56
CA SER A 443 -9.61 -4.50 4.35
C SER A 443 -10.49 -4.27 3.12
N ILE A 444 -11.26 -3.20 3.18
CA ILE A 444 -11.97 -2.62 2.04
C ILE A 444 -11.41 -1.21 1.85
N THR A 445 -11.05 -0.88 0.62
CA THR A 445 -10.44 0.41 0.30
C THR A 445 -11.38 1.31 -0.51
N HIS A 446 -11.10 2.58 -0.48
CA HIS A 446 -11.79 3.73 -1.08
C HIS A 446 -13.03 4.13 -0.28
N LEU A 447 -14.06 3.30 -0.23
CA LEU A 447 -15.24 3.53 0.64
C LEU A 447 -15.86 4.91 0.41
N GLN A 448 -16.01 5.31 -0.87
CA GLN A 448 -16.58 6.61 -1.20
C GLN A 448 -18.03 6.69 -0.74
N LEU A 449 -18.82 5.64 -0.99
CA LEU A 449 -20.18 5.50 -0.47
C LEU A 449 -20.30 4.24 0.39
N VAL A 450 -20.90 4.38 1.55
CA VAL A 450 -21.16 3.26 2.48
C VAL A 450 -22.56 3.42 3.08
N ASP A 451 -23.40 2.39 2.98
CA ASP A 451 -24.71 2.38 3.64
C ASP A 451 -24.51 2.48 5.17
N PRO A 452 -25.19 3.40 5.86
CA PRO A 452 -25.10 3.53 7.32
C PRO A 452 -25.39 2.24 8.09
N ASN A 453 -26.19 1.32 7.56
CA ASN A 453 -26.46 0.01 8.16
C ASN A 453 -25.21 -0.90 8.17
N ASP A 454 -24.24 -0.63 7.32
CA ASP A 454 -23.00 -1.40 7.21
C ASP A 454 -21.86 -0.88 8.12
N TYR A 455 -21.96 0.34 8.69
CA TYR A 455 -20.90 0.91 9.54
C TYR A 455 -20.48 -0.02 10.71
N PRO A 456 -21.41 -0.61 11.49
CA PRO A 456 -21.03 -1.48 12.61
C PRO A 456 -20.35 -2.79 12.18
N ARG A 457 -20.56 -3.20 10.93
CA ARG A 457 -20.06 -4.47 10.41
C ARG A 457 -18.53 -4.49 10.26
N PHE A 458 -17.91 -3.34 10.00
CA PHE A 458 -16.46 -3.24 9.91
C PHE A 458 -15.78 -3.70 11.20
N ALA A 459 -16.20 -3.17 12.35
CA ALA A 459 -15.67 -3.57 13.64
C ALA A 459 -16.03 -5.02 13.98
N ALA A 460 -17.30 -5.42 13.77
CA ALA A 460 -17.80 -6.74 14.10
C ALA A 460 -17.09 -7.87 13.33
N LEU A 461 -16.66 -7.60 12.08
CA LEU A 461 -15.97 -8.55 11.21
C LEU A 461 -14.44 -8.40 11.22
N ASN A 462 -13.89 -7.46 12.01
CA ASN A 462 -12.47 -7.06 11.98
C ASN A 462 -11.99 -6.73 10.56
N ILE A 463 -12.76 -5.88 9.86
CA ILE A 463 -12.41 -5.37 8.52
C ILE A 463 -11.92 -3.93 8.66
N MET A 464 -10.78 -3.62 8.09
CA MET A 464 -10.18 -2.30 8.15
C MET A 464 -10.64 -1.42 6.99
N PRO A 465 -11.26 -0.26 7.25
CA PRO A 465 -11.43 0.77 6.24
C PRO A 465 -10.07 1.37 5.87
N VAL A 466 -9.66 1.23 4.62
CA VAL A 466 -8.47 1.88 4.05
C VAL A 466 -8.96 3.04 3.19
N MET A 467 -8.69 4.28 3.60
CA MET A 467 -9.34 5.44 3.03
C MET A 467 -8.36 6.48 2.50
N GLN A 468 -8.61 6.95 1.28
CA GLN A 468 -7.92 8.05 0.63
C GLN A 468 -8.58 9.37 1.02
N LEU A 469 -8.31 9.84 2.25
CA LEU A 469 -8.99 11.02 2.79
C LEU A 469 -8.45 12.35 2.21
N HIS A 470 -7.48 12.30 1.31
CA HIS A 470 -7.17 13.41 0.42
C HIS A 470 -8.39 13.77 -0.46
N TRP A 471 -9.13 12.77 -0.94
CA TRP A 471 -10.32 12.95 -1.78
C TRP A 471 -11.53 13.49 -1.01
N ALA A 472 -11.45 13.57 0.32
CA ALA A 472 -12.54 14.06 1.17
C ALA A 472 -12.59 15.59 1.22
N GLU A 473 -12.40 16.25 0.09
CA GLU A 473 -12.47 17.70 -0.11
C GLU A 473 -13.52 18.06 -1.17
N MET A 474 -13.87 19.33 -1.25
CA MET A 474 -14.75 19.84 -2.30
C MET A 474 -13.89 20.50 -3.38
N ASP A 475 -13.88 19.89 -4.56
CA ASP A 475 -13.14 20.34 -5.72
C ASP A 475 -13.96 20.25 -7.02
N ASN A 476 -13.41 20.72 -8.11
CA ASN A 476 -14.05 20.64 -9.42
C ASN A 476 -14.32 19.20 -9.86
N TYR A 477 -13.47 18.25 -9.48
CA TYR A 477 -13.65 16.83 -9.82
C TYR A 477 -14.98 16.31 -9.24
N LEU A 478 -15.21 16.52 -7.94
CA LEU A 478 -16.48 16.14 -7.30
C LEU A 478 -17.67 16.95 -7.82
N LEU A 479 -17.47 18.24 -8.08
CA LEU A 479 -18.56 19.12 -8.53
C LEU A 479 -19.02 18.82 -9.96
N ASP A 480 -18.08 18.52 -10.86
CA ASP A 480 -18.37 18.37 -12.29
C ASP A 480 -18.61 16.91 -12.69
N LEU A 481 -17.89 15.95 -12.07
CA LEU A 481 -17.91 14.56 -12.49
C LEU A 481 -18.71 13.63 -11.58
N VAL A 482 -19.09 14.07 -10.36
CA VAL A 482 -19.85 13.24 -9.40
C VAL A 482 -21.20 13.86 -9.07
N LYS A 483 -21.24 15.11 -8.59
CA LYS A 483 -22.44 15.77 -8.07
C LYS A 483 -23.66 15.76 -9.02
N PRO A 484 -23.50 16.01 -10.32
CA PRO A 484 -24.62 16.00 -11.25
C PRO A 484 -25.29 14.63 -11.40
N PHE A 485 -24.58 13.55 -11.07
CA PHE A 485 -24.91 12.19 -11.44
C PHE A 485 -25.43 11.31 -10.31
N ILE A 486 -25.21 11.69 -9.04
CA ILE A 486 -25.73 10.98 -7.87
C ILE A 486 -26.71 11.84 -7.07
N ASN A 487 -27.52 11.23 -6.20
CA ASN A 487 -28.49 11.98 -5.38
C ASN A 487 -27.77 12.81 -4.29
N GLU A 488 -28.48 13.78 -3.73
CA GLU A 488 -27.94 14.71 -2.71
C GLU A 488 -27.48 13.97 -1.43
N THR A 489 -28.20 12.93 -1.01
CA THR A 489 -27.86 12.16 0.19
C THR A 489 -26.53 11.45 0.00
N ASP A 490 -26.34 10.78 -1.13
CA ASP A 490 -25.10 10.08 -1.45
C ASP A 490 -23.94 11.08 -1.65
N PHE A 491 -24.21 12.22 -2.32
CA PHE A 491 -23.18 13.24 -2.50
C PHE A 491 -22.62 13.77 -1.19
N TRP A 492 -23.50 14.10 -0.24
CA TRP A 492 -23.06 14.58 1.09
C TRP A 492 -22.65 13.47 2.05
N GLY A 493 -22.97 12.21 1.73
CA GLY A 493 -22.59 11.02 2.51
C GLY A 493 -21.18 10.48 2.23
N GLN A 494 -20.44 11.08 1.29
CA GLN A 494 -19.15 10.56 0.83
C GLN A 494 -18.09 10.51 1.93
N TYR A 495 -17.27 9.46 1.88
CA TYR A 495 -16.15 9.22 2.78
C TYR A 495 -16.55 9.30 4.27
N PRO A 496 -17.42 8.41 4.79
CA PRO A 496 -17.98 8.50 6.13
C PRO A 496 -17.00 8.05 7.23
N ALA A 497 -15.80 8.63 7.25
CA ALA A 497 -14.69 8.19 8.09
C ALA A 497 -14.99 8.31 9.60
N ARG A 498 -15.60 9.43 10.05
CA ARG A 498 -15.97 9.62 11.44
C ARG A 498 -17.09 8.68 11.87
N SER A 499 -18.05 8.45 10.99
CA SER A 499 -19.14 7.52 11.24
C SER A 499 -18.65 6.10 11.38
N LEU A 500 -17.73 5.65 10.52
CA LEU A 500 -17.05 4.35 10.64
C LEU A 500 -16.28 4.26 11.96
N GLN A 501 -15.46 5.28 12.31
CA GLN A 501 -14.71 5.33 13.57
C GLN A 501 -15.63 5.25 14.79
N LYS A 502 -16.75 6.01 14.81
CA LYS A 502 -17.73 5.98 15.91
C LYS A 502 -18.37 4.61 16.09
N ASN A 503 -18.46 3.81 15.05
CA ASN A 503 -18.94 2.43 15.08
C ASN A 503 -17.81 1.41 15.35
N GLY A 504 -16.64 1.87 15.81
CA GLY A 504 -15.54 1.02 16.27
C GLY A 504 -14.60 0.54 15.16
N ALA A 505 -14.75 1.00 13.93
CA ALA A 505 -13.82 0.66 12.85
C ALA A 505 -12.46 1.34 13.05
N VAL A 506 -11.39 0.61 12.70
CA VAL A 506 -9.99 1.08 12.78
C VAL A 506 -9.58 1.59 11.41
N ILE A 507 -9.56 2.92 11.23
CA ILE A 507 -9.24 3.58 9.97
C ILE A 507 -7.75 3.47 9.67
N ALA A 508 -7.38 3.07 8.45
CA ALA A 508 -6.03 3.19 7.90
C ALA A 508 -5.99 4.24 6.79
N GLY A 509 -4.95 5.08 6.80
CA GLY A 509 -4.74 6.13 5.81
C GLY A 509 -4.00 5.62 4.59
N ALA A 510 -4.37 6.13 3.42
CA ALA A 510 -3.80 5.73 2.15
C ALA A 510 -3.83 6.89 1.14
N SER A 511 -2.94 6.85 0.14
CA SER A 511 -2.89 7.85 -0.92
C SER A 511 -3.55 7.40 -2.21
N ASP A 512 -3.44 6.13 -2.53
CA ASP A 512 -3.69 5.58 -3.86
C ASP A 512 -2.81 6.24 -4.96
N TRP A 513 -1.59 6.70 -4.56
CA TRP A 513 -0.68 7.28 -5.54
C TRP A 513 -0.45 6.32 -6.72
N PRO A 514 -0.54 6.76 -7.98
CA PRO A 514 -0.53 8.15 -8.47
C PRO A 514 -1.91 8.80 -8.68
N ILE A 515 -3.02 8.19 -8.24
CA ILE A 515 -4.36 8.76 -8.42
C ILE A 515 -4.47 10.10 -7.68
N SER A 516 -3.85 10.20 -6.51
CA SER A 516 -3.64 11.46 -5.80
C SER A 516 -2.21 11.58 -5.30
N THR A 517 -1.87 12.70 -4.67
CA THR A 517 -0.54 12.92 -4.11
C THR A 517 -0.19 11.85 -3.06
N ALA A 518 1.07 11.39 -3.07
CA ALA A 518 1.59 10.52 -2.02
C ALA A 518 1.83 11.27 -0.69
N ASN A 519 1.64 12.59 -0.63
CA ASN A 519 1.92 13.41 0.55
C ASN A 519 0.92 13.13 1.70
N PRO A 520 1.28 12.42 2.76
CA PRO A 520 0.36 12.09 3.84
C PRO A 520 -0.05 13.31 4.68
N TRP A 521 0.74 14.39 4.66
CA TRP A 521 0.43 15.61 5.41
C TRP A 521 -0.77 16.35 4.80
N GLU A 522 -0.92 16.32 3.48
CA GLU A 522 -2.09 16.84 2.78
C GLU A 522 -3.32 15.97 3.04
N ALA A 523 -3.19 14.66 2.92
CA ALA A 523 -4.29 13.73 3.20
C ALA A 523 -4.81 13.84 4.65
N MET A 524 -3.91 13.95 5.64
CA MET A 524 -4.29 14.21 7.03
C MET A 524 -4.96 15.57 7.21
N HIS A 525 -4.49 16.61 6.49
CA HIS A 525 -5.13 17.93 6.51
C HIS A 525 -6.58 17.86 6.01
N HIS A 526 -6.81 17.26 4.84
CA HIS A 526 -8.17 17.12 4.28
C HIS A 526 -9.07 16.26 5.18
N ALA A 527 -8.54 15.19 5.77
CA ALA A 527 -9.28 14.39 6.76
C ALA A 527 -9.73 15.21 7.98
N MET A 528 -8.90 16.17 8.45
CA MET A 528 -9.20 17.02 9.61
C MET A 528 -10.08 18.22 9.28
N THR A 529 -10.02 18.74 8.07
CA THR A 529 -10.74 19.96 7.66
C THR A 529 -11.96 19.67 6.80
N ARG A 530 -11.83 18.75 5.86
CA ARG A 530 -12.78 18.49 4.77
C ARG A 530 -13.01 19.72 3.89
N ASP A 531 -12.04 20.63 3.89
CA ASP A 531 -12.07 21.83 3.07
C ASP A 531 -11.24 21.63 1.81
N GLY A 532 -11.82 21.96 0.67
CA GLY A 532 -11.18 22.05 -0.64
C GLY A 532 -11.32 23.45 -1.22
N PRO A 533 -10.85 23.67 -2.45
CA PRO A 533 -10.88 24.97 -3.13
C PRO A 533 -12.32 25.50 -3.31
N ASP A 534 -13.30 24.63 -3.43
CA ASP A 534 -14.71 24.97 -3.71
C ASP A 534 -15.62 24.82 -2.48
N GLY A 535 -15.06 24.67 -1.29
CA GLY A 535 -15.80 24.61 -0.03
C GLY A 535 -15.53 23.36 0.79
N GLY A 536 -16.44 23.02 1.69
CA GLY A 536 -16.33 21.88 2.59
C GLY A 536 -17.23 20.71 2.20
N LEU A 537 -16.66 19.51 2.14
CA LEU A 537 -17.42 18.26 1.93
C LEU A 537 -17.75 17.61 3.27
N ASN A 538 -19.03 17.70 3.70
CA ASN A 538 -19.53 17.02 4.92
C ASN A 538 -18.58 17.11 6.14
N LYS A 539 -18.43 18.32 6.71
CA LYS A 539 -17.52 18.59 7.84
C LYS A 539 -17.81 17.78 9.12
N ALA A 540 -18.99 17.14 9.19
CA ALA A 540 -19.32 16.24 10.31
C ALA A 540 -18.46 14.96 10.31
N GLU A 541 -17.92 14.58 9.17
CA GLU A 541 -17.07 13.39 8.99
C GLU A 541 -15.57 13.66 9.21
N ARG A 542 -15.18 14.81 9.75
CA ARG A 542 -13.79 15.13 10.11
C ARG A 542 -13.25 14.18 11.18
N LEU A 543 -12.00 13.81 11.02
CA LEU A 543 -11.22 13.08 12.01
C LEU A 543 -10.29 14.03 12.79
N ASP A 544 -9.81 13.62 13.94
CA ASP A 544 -8.80 14.37 14.69
C ASP A 544 -7.37 13.97 14.33
N LEU A 545 -6.40 14.81 14.70
CA LEU A 545 -4.98 14.59 14.40
C LEU A 545 -4.46 13.25 14.94
N ASN A 546 -4.81 12.90 16.18
CA ASN A 546 -4.32 11.65 16.77
C ASN A 546 -4.80 10.43 15.97
N THR A 547 -6.07 10.44 15.56
CA THR A 547 -6.64 9.39 14.69
C THR A 547 -5.87 9.29 13.37
N MET A 548 -5.55 10.43 12.76
CA MET A 548 -4.85 10.44 11.48
C MET A 548 -3.37 10.04 11.61
N LEU A 549 -2.69 10.41 12.69
CA LEU A 549 -1.33 9.92 12.96
C LEU A 549 -1.32 8.40 13.16
N LEU A 550 -2.29 7.85 13.89
CA LEU A 550 -2.43 6.39 14.03
C LEU A 550 -2.80 5.73 12.69
N ALA A 551 -3.63 6.38 11.86
CA ALA A 551 -4.05 5.88 10.56
C ALA A 551 -2.88 5.71 9.59
N TYR A 552 -1.89 6.61 9.61
CA TYR A 552 -0.68 6.55 8.79
C TYR A 552 0.52 5.90 9.49
N THR A 553 0.32 5.25 10.63
CA THR A 553 1.37 4.53 11.37
C THR A 553 0.91 3.11 11.72
N ILE A 554 0.53 2.85 12.97
CA ILE A 554 0.22 1.50 13.45
C ILE A 554 -1.03 0.88 12.77
N HIS A 555 -2.03 1.68 12.40
CA HIS A 555 -3.21 1.15 11.70
C HIS A 555 -2.89 0.76 10.27
N ALA A 556 -2.10 1.58 9.54
CA ALA A 556 -1.63 1.22 8.20
C ALA A 556 -0.72 0.00 8.24
N ALA A 557 0.17 -0.10 9.23
CA ALA A 557 0.99 -1.29 9.46
C ALA A 557 0.13 -2.55 9.65
N LYS A 558 -0.94 -2.45 10.44
CA LYS A 558 -1.88 -3.54 10.66
C LYS A 558 -2.64 -3.93 9.38
N ALA A 559 -3.08 -2.94 8.60
CA ALA A 559 -3.74 -3.20 7.32
C ALA A 559 -2.80 -3.90 6.33
N ALA A 560 -1.51 -3.58 6.36
CA ALA A 560 -0.46 -4.17 5.54
C ALA A 560 0.08 -5.52 6.09
N GLY A 561 -0.31 -5.92 7.32
CA GLY A 561 0.18 -7.14 7.97
C GLY A 561 1.65 -7.08 8.37
N ILE A 562 2.15 -5.91 8.75
CA ILE A 562 3.55 -5.66 9.16
C ILE A 562 3.64 -4.97 10.54
N ASP A 563 2.56 -4.96 11.31
CA ASP A 563 2.49 -4.28 12.61
C ASP A 563 3.32 -4.96 13.71
N ASP A 564 3.80 -6.16 13.49
CA ASP A 564 4.82 -6.82 14.32
C ASP A 564 6.20 -6.17 14.19
N LYS A 565 6.50 -5.52 13.06
CA LYS A 565 7.82 -4.95 12.71
C LYS A 565 7.86 -3.44 12.74
N ALA A 566 6.79 -2.77 12.27
CA ALA A 566 6.75 -1.35 11.98
C ALA A 566 5.51 -0.65 12.57
N GLY A 567 5.32 0.63 12.26
CA GLY A 567 4.14 1.42 12.57
C GLY A 567 4.06 1.96 13.99
N SER A 568 4.97 1.59 14.90
CA SER A 568 5.06 2.23 16.23
C SER A 568 6.48 2.16 16.77
N LEU A 569 6.86 3.14 17.59
CA LEU A 569 8.15 3.17 18.27
C LEU A 569 8.06 2.41 19.59
N ALA A 570 8.06 1.09 19.50
CA ALA A 570 8.00 0.19 20.64
C ALA A 570 9.22 -0.74 20.67
N LYS A 571 9.65 -1.15 21.86
CA LYS A 571 10.78 -2.08 22.03
C LYS A 571 10.62 -3.33 21.16
N GLY A 572 11.67 -3.68 20.44
CA GLY A 572 11.76 -4.86 19.57
C GLY A 572 11.27 -4.63 18.13
N LYS A 573 10.64 -3.51 17.83
CA LYS A 573 10.31 -3.11 16.46
C LYS A 573 11.51 -2.48 15.76
N GLN A 574 11.46 -2.45 14.45
CA GLN A 574 12.48 -1.80 13.64
C GLN A 574 12.51 -0.29 13.92
N ALA A 575 13.68 0.30 13.91
CA ALA A 575 13.87 1.71 14.22
C ALA A 575 13.58 2.58 12.97
N ASP A 576 12.31 2.58 12.56
CA ASP A 576 11.79 3.39 11.45
C ASP A 576 11.12 4.62 12.03
N PHE A 577 11.71 5.79 11.81
CA PHE A 577 11.23 7.04 12.39
C PHE A 577 11.54 8.25 11.52
N ILE A 578 10.81 9.32 11.76
CA ILE A 578 11.00 10.61 11.11
C ILE A 578 11.17 11.73 12.13
N ILE A 579 11.92 12.76 11.73
CA ILE A 579 12.05 14.01 12.46
C ILE A 579 11.39 15.10 11.63
N VAL A 580 10.46 15.87 12.25
CA VAL A 580 9.72 16.94 11.56
C VAL A 580 10.12 18.32 12.01
N ASP A 581 9.84 19.34 11.17
CA ASP A 581 10.30 20.73 11.32
C ASP A 581 9.51 21.55 12.35
N ARG A 582 8.33 21.07 12.77
CA ARG A 582 7.39 21.86 13.56
C ARG A 582 6.66 21.06 14.63
N ASP A 583 6.01 21.80 15.56
CA ASP A 583 5.14 21.20 16.57
C ASP A 583 3.76 20.93 15.94
N ILE A 584 3.60 19.73 15.39
CA ILE A 584 2.39 19.29 14.67
C ILE A 584 1.13 19.29 15.55
N PHE A 585 1.28 19.25 16.88
CA PHE A 585 0.15 19.27 17.82
C PHE A 585 -0.31 20.69 18.18
N LYS A 586 0.44 21.74 17.74
CA LYS A 586 0.15 23.15 18.06
C LYS A 586 -0.09 24.04 16.86
N VAL A 587 0.35 23.63 15.67
CA VAL A 587 0.14 24.42 14.44
C VAL A 587 -1.33 24.40 14.02
N SER A 588 -1.76 25.45 13.31
CA SER A 588 -3.09 25.46 12.68
C SER A 588 -3.18 24.39 11.60
N HIS A 589 -4.40 23.96 11.28
CA HIS A 589 -4.63 22.98 10.20
C HIS A 589 -4.03 23.46 8.86
N ASP A 590 -4.15 24.74 8.52
CA ASP A 590 -3.57 25.29 7.28
C ASP A 590 -2.03 25.22 7.25
N SER A 591 -1.38 25.35 8.41
CA SER A 591 0.06 25.20 8.53
C SER A 591 0.48 23.73 8.57
N PHE A 592 -0.40 22.83 9.01
CA PHE A 592 -0.10 21.41 9.19
C PHE A 592 0.29 20.73 7.88
N LYS A 593 -0.45 20.97 6.78
CA LYS A 593 -0.15 20.38 5.46
C LYS A 593 1.24 20.74 4.92
N ASN A 594 1.83 21.84 5.41
CA ASN A 594 3.18 22.29 5.04
C ASN A 594 4.28 21.70 5.94
N THR A 595 3.98 20.67 6.73
CA THR A 595 4.97 19.99 7.57
C THR A 595 6.07 19.39 6.69
N LYS A 596 7.33 19.68 7.05
CA LYS A 596 8.51 19.14 6.36
C LYS A 596 9.13 18.03 7.19
N VAL A 597 9.42 16.94 6.53
CA VAL A 597 10.25 15.87 7.09
C VAL A 597 11.70 16.31 6.95
N LEU A 598 12.36 16.51 8.08
CA LEU A 598 13.77 16.90 8.11
C LEU A 598 14.68 15.71 7.84
N GLN A 599 14.33 14.58 8.44
CA GLN A 599 15.09 13.34 8.30
C GLN A 599 14.15 12.13 8.38
N THR A 600 14.43 11.12 7.57
CA THR A 600 13.79 9.80 7.61
C THR A 600 14.82 8.74 7.89
N TYR A 601 14.53 7.88 8.84
CA TYR A 601 15.35 6.74 9.21
C TYR A 601 14.59 5.43 8.94
N PHE A 602 15.29 4.47 8.36
CA PHE A 602 14.81 3.11 8.14
C PHE A 602 15.78 2.12 8.77
N ALA A 603 15.31 1.25 9.64
CA ALA A 603 16.15 0.33 10.43
C ALA A 603 17.31 1.06 11.12
N GLY A 604 17.07 2.24 11.71
CA GLY A 604 18.06 3.07 12.36
C GLY A 604 19.03 3.81 11.43
N ASN A 605 18.98 3.59 10.12
CA ASN A 605 19.84 4.25 9.14
C ASN A 605 19.16 5.47 8.52
N LEU A 606 19.90 6.56 8.37
CA LEU A 606 19.43 7.76 7.68
C LEU A 606 19.26 7.46 6.18
N VAL A 607 18.03 7.57 5.66
CA VAL A 607 17.69 7.29 4.26
C VAL A 607 17.24 8.53 3.49
N TYR A 608 16.84 9.58 4.20
CA TYR A 608 16.54 10.89 3.62
C TYR A 608 16.90 12.02 4.59
N SER A 609 17.42 13.13 4.07
CA SER A 609 17.65 14.38 4.80
C SER A 609 17.25 15.57 3.91
N LEU A 610 16.41 16.44 4.46
CA LEU A 610 16.10 17.72 3.83
C LEU A 610 17.37 18.60 3.91
N ASN A 611 17.92 18.99 2.77
CA ASN A 611 19.09 19.85 2.63
C ASN A 611 18.79 21.32 2.96
#